data_54a78d8e9257266bb0cabd4fe18fad9f
#
_entry.id   54a78d8e9257266bb0cabd4fe18fad9f
#
_cell.length_a   1.000
_cell.length_b   1.000
_cell.length_c   1.000
_cell.angle_alpha   90.00
_cell.angle_beta   90.00
_cell.angle_gamma   90.00
#
_symmetry.space_group_name_H-M   'P 1'
#
loop_
_entity.id
_entity.type
_entity.pdbx_description
1 polymer ?
#
loop_
_entity_poly.entity_id
_entity_poly.type
_entity_poly.pdbx_seq_one_letter_code
_entity_poly.pdbx_strand_id
1 'polypeptide(L)'
;MAILPDATKGLKGQAHEIMADIMARRKFDRTEQLGPYRFLLNDPILTKYIERLGFYYKYEGTLPRDVFQFLVLGFAKQAGIDFIWKDHIAPAREAGLPDRVIKALESGQQKLDQPYDRVRELMGYAFRYQSIPKALQDQIIAEFGVDGLLELVTLCGYYTMIGMINNCFDVPMPNASPG
;
A
#
# COMPACT_ATOMS: atom_id res chain seq x y z
N MET A 1 4.31 -7.61 20.28
CA MET A 1 4.96 -8.89 19.86
C MET A 1 4.11 -9.48 18.76
N ALA A 2 4.67 -9.79 17.60
CA ALA A 2 3.90 -10.38 16.50
C ALA A 2 3.28 -11.70 16.92
N ILE A 3 1.98 -11.87 16.66
CA ILE A 3 1.22 -13.09 17.04
C ILE A 3 1.56 -14.23 16.09
N LEU A 4 1.76 -13.90 14.79
CA LEU A 4 2.15 -14.89 13.79
C LEU A 4 3.67 -15.10 13.77
N PRO A 5 4.15 -16.35 13.65
CA PRO A 5 5.56 -16.60 13.48
C PRO A 5 6.05 -16.07 12.14
N ASP A 6 7.31 -15.63 12.10
CA ASP A 6 8.01 -15.36 10.84
C ASP A 6 8.16 -16.67 10.06
N ALA A 7 7.36 -16.81 9.01
CA ALA A 7 7.33 -18.05 8.23
C ALA A 7 8.54 -18.23 7.31
N THR A 8 9.40 -17.21 7.13
CA THR A 8 10.57 -17.33 6.24
C THR A 8 11.62 -18.31 6.77
N LYS A 9 11.54 -18.65 8.06
CA LYS A 9 12.48 -19.59 8.70
C LYS A 9 12.00 -21.02 8.53
N GLY A 10 12.69 -21.79 7.70
CA GLY A 10 12.44 -23.21 7.55
C GLY A 10 11.31 -23.59 6.59
N LEU A 11 10.89 -22.68 5.70
CA LEU A 11 9.94 -22.99 4.63
C LEU A 11 10.40 -24.16 3.76
N LYS A 12 9.45 -25.02 3.38
CA LYS A 12 9.67 -26.17 2.49
C LYS A 12 8.54 -26.28 1.46
N GLY A 13 8.82 -26.99 0.37
CA GLY A 13 7.83 -27.27 -0.66
C GLY A 13 7.23 -26.00 -1.25
N GLN A 14 5.92 -26.00 -1.47
CA GLN A 14 5.18 -24.92 -2.13
C GLN A 14 5.36 -23.53 -1.47
N ALA A 15 5.45 -23.48 -0.16
CA ALA A 15 5.66 -22.22 0.56
C ALA A 15 7.01 -21.58 0.21
N HIS A 16 8.06 -22.40 0.11
CA HIS A 16 9.38 -21.95 -0.31
C HIS A 16 9.39 -21.48 -1.76
N GLU A 17 8.72 -22.20 -2.65
CA GLU A 17 8.60 -21.82 -4.08
C GLU A 17 7.88 -20.48 -4.24
N ILE A 18 6.77 -20.27 -3.52
CA ILE A 18 6.03 -19.00 -3.53
C ILE A 18 6.88 -17.86 -3.01
N MET A 19 7.60 -18.06 -1.91
CA MET A 19 8.51 -17.04 -1.37
C MET A 19 9.61 -16.68 -2.39
N ALA A 20 10.23 -17.67 -3.00
CA ALA A 20 11.28 -17.46 -4.00
C ALA A 20 10.76 -16.70 -5.23
N ASP A 21 9.54 -17.03 -5.71
CA ASP A 21 8.87 -16.33 -6.81
C ASP A 21 8.59 -14.86 -6.47
N ILE A 22 8.10 -14.57 -5.26
CA ILE A 22 7.87 -13.21 -4.78
C ILE A 22 9.18 -12.42 -4.75
N MET A 23 10.23 -13.00 -4.17
CA MET A 23 11.54 -12.35 -4.07
C MET A 23 12.13 -12.06 -5.45
N ALA A 24 12.09 -13.02 -6.35
CA ALA A 24 12.60 -12.86 -7.72
C ALA A 24 11.83 -11.76 -8.47
N ARG A 25 10.49 -11.76 -8.42
CA ARG A 25 9.64 -10.78 -9.10
C ARG A 25 9.86 -9.37 -8.59
N ARG A 26 10.05 -9.21 -7.28
CA ARG A 26 10.28 -7.90 -6.63
C ARG A 26 11.76 -7.48 -6.61
N LYS A 27 12.66 -8.35 -7.08
CA LYS A 27 14.12 -8.15 -7.02
C LYS A 27 14.62 -7.95 -5.59
N PHE A 28 14.06 -8.71 -4.65
CA PHE A 28 14.50 -8.71 -3.26
C PHE A 28 15.69 -9.65 -3.09
N ASP A 29 16.70 -9.21 -2.37
CA ASP A 29 17.91 -9.99 -2.05
C ASP A 29 17.92 -10.52 -0.61
N ARG A 30 17.00 -10.00 0.24
CA ARG A 30 16.86 -10.38 1.64
C ARG A 30 15.41 -10.57 2.03
N THR A 31 15.14 -11.54 2.91
CA THR A 31 13.78 -11.87 3.36
C THR A 31 13.12 -10.76 4.16
N GLU A 32 13.91 -9.87 4.80
CA GLU A 32 13.41 -8.71 5.53
C GLU A 32 12.61 -7.75 4.62
N GLN A 33 12.96 -7.68 3.34
CA GLN A 33 12.28 -6.84 2.33
C GLN A 33 10.86 -7.33 1.99
N LEU A 34 10.52 -8.57 2.36
CA LEU A 34 9.16 -9.08 2.22
C LEU A 34 8.15 -8.35 3.11
N GLY A 35 8.59 -7.65 4.16
CA GLY A 35 7.71 -6.92 5.06
C GLY A 35 6.59 -7.83 5.64
N PRO A 36 5.30 -7.46 5.49
CA PRO A 36 4.19 -8.25 6.04
C PRO A 36 4.06 -9.63 5.40
N TYR A 37 4.57 -9.86 4.18
CA TYR A 37 4.50 -11.17 3.53
C TYR A 37 5.24 -12.27 4.29
N ARG A 38 6.25 -11.94 5.12
CA ARG A 38 6.95 -12.89 6.00
C ARG A 38 5.97 -13.64 6.92
N PHE A 39 4.97 -12.94 7.39
CA PHE A 39 3.94 -13.47 8.29
C PHE A 39 2.79 -14.10 7.52
N LEU A 40 2.42 -13.52 6.39
CA LEU A 40 1.40 -14.06 5.49
C LEU A 40 1.79 -15.43 4.91
N LEU A 41 3.07 -15.72 4.75
CA LEU A 41 3.57 -17.01 4.27
C LEU A 41 3.21 -18.21 5.17
N ASN A 42 2.60 -17.97 6.33
CA ASN A 42 1.90 -19.02 7.08
C ASN A 42 0.69 -19.59 6.31
N ASP A 43 0.11 -18.82 5.36
CA ASP A 43 -0.77 -19.30 4.31
C ASP A 43 -0.18 -18.91 2.95
N PRO A 44 0.60 -19.78 2.30
CA PRO A 44 1.32 -19.46 1.08
C PRO A 44 0.40 -19.11 -0.09
N ILE A 45 -0.76 -19.78 -0.20
CA ILE A 45 -1.70 -19.55 -1.29
C ILE A 45 -2.36 -18.18 -1.16
N LEU A 46 -2.84 -17.84 0.03
CA LEU A 46 -3.38 -16.50 0.31
C LEU A 46 -2.32 -15.43 0.06
N THR A 47 -1.09 -15.65 0.52
CA THR A 47 0.04 -14.74 0.30
C THR A 47 0.30 -14.47 -1.17
N LYS A 48 0.29 -15.52 -2.00
CA LYS A 48 0.47 -15.41 -3.45
C LYS A 48 -0.54 -14.44 -4.08
N TYR A 49 -1.82 -14.54 -3.71
CA TYR A 49 -2.86 -13.67 -4.28
C TYR A 49 -2.76 -12.23 -3.76
N ILE A 50 -2.54 -12.05 -2.46
CA ILE A 50 -2.38 -10.72 -1.87
C ILE A 50 -1.15 -10.01 -2.45
N GLU A 51 -0.03 -10.72 -2.53
CA GLU A 51 1.21 -10.18 -3.09
C GLU A 51 1.06 -9.83 -4.58
N ARG A 52 0.42 -10.70 -5.36
CA ARG A 52 0.22 -10.45 -6.79
C ARG A 52 -0.62 -9.21 -7.05
N LEU A 53 -1.67 -9.00 -6.24
CA LEU A 53 -2.47 -7.78 -6.31
C LEU A 53 -1.65 -6.54 -5.94
N GLY A 54 -0.84 -6.63 -4.88
CA GLY A 54 0.06 -5.54 -4.48
C GLY A 54 1.15 -5.25 -5.52
N PHE A 55 1.63 -6.28 -6.21
CA PHE A 55 2.57 -6.13 -7.31
C PHE A 55 1.92 -5.40 -8.49
N TYR A 56 0.69 -5.78 -8.85
CA TYR A 56 -0.08 -5.10 -9.89
C TYR A 56 -0.15 -3.59 -9.62
N TYR A 57 -0.67 -3.17 -8.47
CA TYR A 57 -0.77 -1.74 -8.15
C TYR A 57 0.57 -1.02 -8.18
N LYS A 58 1.63 -1.69 -7.73
CA LYS A 58 2.95 -1.06 -7.62
C LYS A 58 3.70 -0.98 -8.93
N TYR A 59 3.49 -1.90 -9.88
CA TYR A 59 4.36 -2.04 -11.05
C TYR A 59 3.63 -2.17 -12.39
N GLU A 60 2.36 -2.56 -12.39
CA GLU A 60 1.59 -2.86 -13.60
C GLU A 60 0.36 -1.97 -13.75
N GLY A 61 -0.10 -1.32 -12.69
CA GLY A 61 -1.26 -0.44 -12.69
C GLY A 61 -1.06 0.82 -13.53
N THR A 62 -2.16 1.48 -13.84
CA THR A 62 -2.19 2.65 -14.74
C THR A 62 -2.00 3.98 -14.05
N LEU A 63 -2.16 4.02 -12.72
CA LEU A 63 -2.02 5.25 -11.94
C LEU A 63 -0.59 5.81 -12.01
N PRO A 64 -0.42 7.14 -12.16
CA PRO A 64 0.86 7.79 -11.97
C PRO A 64 1.50 7.41 -10.62
N ARG A 65 2.81 7.20 -10.61
CA ARG A 65 3.52 6.67 -9.44
C ARG A 65 3.41 7.57 -8.20
N ASP A 66 3.43 8.86 -8.39
CA ASP A 66 3.22 9.87 -7.34
C ASP A 66 1.81 9.82 -6.76
N VAL A 67 0.78 9.64 -7.60
CA VAL A 67 -0.62 9.47 -7.18
C VAL A 67 -0.82 8.19 -6.38
N PHE A 68 -0.23 7.07 -6.84
CA PHE A 68 -0.21 5.83 -6.08
C PHE A 68 0.39 6.05 -4.68
N GLN A 69 1.58 6.66 -4.60
CA GLN A 69 2.25 6.90 -3.32
C GLN A 69 1.48 7.90 -2.43
N PHE A 70 0.85 8.91 -3.06
CA PHE A 70 -0.02 9.84 -2.34
C PHE A 70 -1.17 9.12 -1.63
N LEU A 71 -1.86 8.21 -2.33
CA LEU A 71 -2.95 7.43 -1.75
C LEU A 71 -2.44 6.56 -0.59
N VAL A 72 -1.30 5.89 -0.77
CA VAL A 72 -0.71 5.04 0.28
C VAL A 72 -0.36 5.82 1.53
N LEU A 73 0.31 6.97 1.38
CA LEU A 73 0.65 7.84 2.51
C LEU A 73 -0.60 8.44 3.16
N GLY A 74 -1.57 8.88 2.35
CA GLY A 74 -2.86 9.39 2.84
C GLY A 74 -3.62 8.35 3.66
N PHE A 75 -3.66 7.10 3.19
CA PHE A 75 -4.20 5.98 3.93
C PHE A 75 -3.46 5.75 5.25
N ALA A 76 -2.12 5.64 5.19
CA ALA A 76 -1.30 5.39 6.36
C ALA A 76 -1.52 6.44 7.45
N LYS A 77 -1.62 7.72 7.06
CA LYS A 77 -1.87 8.83 7.98
C LYS A 77 -3.29 8.76 8.57
N GLN A 78 -4.31 8.50 7.75
CA GLN A 78 -5.70 8.41 8.20
C GLN A 78 -5.94 7.21 9.14
N ALA A 79 -5.29 6.08 8.85
CA ALA A 79 -5.43 4.85 9.63
C ALA A 79 -4.46 4.78 10.82
N GLY A 80 -3.53 5.73 10.97
CA GLY A 80 -2.54 5.73 12.05
C GLY A 80 -1.54 4.57 11.95
N ILE A 81 -1.14 4.18 10.72
CA ILE A 81 -0.27 3.03 10.49
C ILE A 81 1.15 3.51 10.19
N ASP A 82 1.94 3.65 11.25
CA ASP A 82 3.33 4.13 11.18
C ASP A 82 4.22 3.29 10.27
N PHE A 83 3.98 1.97 10.22
CA PHE A 83 4.73 1.06 9.36
C PHE A 83 4.63 1.51 7.89
N ILE A 84 3.40 1.65 7.39
CA ILE A 84 3.16 2.02 5.98
C ILE A 84 3.68 3.43 5.71
N TRP A 85 3.45 4.37 6.62
CA TRP A 85 3.95 5.74 6.49
C TRP A 85 5.46 5.78 6.30
N LYS A 86 6.22 5.17 7.22
CA LYS A 86 7.69 5.18 7.18
C LYS A 86 8.26 4.43 5.97
N ASP A 87 7.65 3.30 5.62
CA ASP A 87 8.08 2.47 4.47
C ASP A 87 7.87 3.16 3.13
N HIS A 88 6.89 4.06 3.02
CA HIS A 88 6.53 4.71 1.76
C HIS A 88 7.04 6.14 1.57
N ILE A 89 7.66 6.79 2.57
CA ILE A 89 8.18 8.17 2.42
C ILE A 89 9.29 8.25 1.35
N ALA A 90 10.29 7.39 1.40
CA ALA A 90 11.37 7.39 0.41
C ALA A 90 10.86 7.02 -1.00
N PRO A 91 10.08 5.92 -1.18
CA PRO A 91 9.45 5.62 -2.46
C PRO A 91 8.54 6.74 -3.01
N ALA A 92 7.88 7.50 -2.15
CA ALA A 92 7.04 8.62 -2.58
C ALA A 92 7.87 9.76 -3.20
N ARG A 93 9.01 10.10 -2.59
CA ARG A 93 9.95 11.06 -3.15
C ARG A 93 10.56 10.59 -4.47
N GLU A 94 10.97 9.33 -4.53
CA GLU A 94 11.48 8.70 -5.75
C GLU A 94 10.44 8.68 -6.88
N ALA A 95 9.16 8.55 -6.54
CA ALA A 95 8.05 8.62 -7.49
C ALA A 95 7.72 10.05 -7.95
N GLY A 96 8.37 11.07 -7.40
CA GLY A 96 8.15 12.46 -7.74
C GLY A 96 7.03 13.15 -6.96
N LEU A 97 6.49 12.53 -5.89
CA LEU A 97 5.52 13.20 -5.03
C LEU A 97 6.17 14.41 -4.34
N PRO A 98 5.66 15.64 -4.53
CA PRO A 98 6.31 16.83 -3.99
C PRO A 98 6.37 16.82 -2.46
N ASP A 99 7.50 17.20 -1.89
CA ASP A 99 7.68 17.28 -0.42
C ASP A 99 6.62 18.15 0.27
N ARG A 100 6.14 19.22 -0.41
CA ARG A 100 5.03 20.04 0.13
C ARG A 100 3.75 19.23 0.33
N VAL A 101 3.47 18.27 -0.55
CA VAL A 101 2.29 17.39 -0.45
C VAL A 101 2.47 16.39 0.69
N ILE A 102 3.66 15.81 0.84
CA ILE A 102 3.99 14.91 1.96
C ILE A 102 3.82 15.65 3.30
N LYS A 103 4.37 16.87 3.41
CA LYS A 103 4.21 17.72 4.61
C LYS A 103 2.76 18.10 4.88
N ALA A 104 1.99 18.36 3.83
CA ALA A 104 0.56 18.66 3.95
C ALA A 104 -0.25 17.46 4.47
N LEU A 105 0.06 16.23 4.03
CA LEU A 105 -0.50 15.00 4.60
C LEU A 105 -0.11 14.84 6.07
N GLU A 106 1.15 15.06 6.39
CA GLU A 106 1.67 14.93 7.75
C GLU A 106 1.01 15.91 8.74
N SER A 107 0.82 17.16 8.31
CA SER A 107 0.18 18.22 9.13
C SER A 107 -1.35 18.17 9.14
N GLY A 108 -1.97 17.34 8.31
CA GLY A 108 -3.44 17.30 8.17
C GLY A 108 -4.04 18.50 7.44
N GLN A 109 -3.25 19.15 6.55
CA GLN A 109 -3.73 20.30 5.79
C GLN A 109 -4.99 19.96 4.96
N GLN A 110 -6.00 20.85 5.00
CA GLN A 110 -7.32 20.57 4.44
C GLN A 110 -7.38 20.69 2.90
N LYS A 111 -6.55 21.50 2.28
CA LYS A 111 -6.55 21.70 0.83
C LYS A 111 -5.19 21.36 0.23
N LEU A 112 -5.22 20.60 -0.84
CA LEU A 112 -4.04 20.17 -1.59
C LEU A 112 -4.12 20.65 -3.04
N ASP A 113 -2.98 20.62 -3.73
CA ASP A 113 -2.96 20.83 -5.18
C ASP A 113 -3.62 19.66 -5.90
N GLN A 114 -4.11 19.90 -7.12
CA GLN A 114 -4.58 18.81 -7.97
C GLN A 114 -3.36 18.01 -8.51
N PRO A 115 -3.52 16.69 -8.71
CA PRO A 115 -4.75 15.89 -8.57
C PRO A 115 -5.02 15.39 -7.14
N TYR A 116 -4.11 15.62 -6.21
CA TYR A 116 -4.12 15.02 -4.88
C TYR A 116 -5.37 15.36 -4.06
N ASP A 117 -5.91 16.58 -4.25
CA ASP A 117 -7.13 16.97 -3.53
C ASP A 117 -8.35 16.13 -3.95
N ARG A 118 -8.51 15.86 -5.25
CA ARG A 118 -9.57 14.95 -5.76
C ARG A 118 -9.39 13.52 -5.31
N VAL A 119 -8.15 13.02 -5.36
CA VAL A 119 -7.84 11.66 -4.89
C VAL A 119 -8.17 11.53 -3.41
N ARG A 120 -7.82 12.51 -2.58
CA ARG A 120 -8.17 12.53 -1.17
C ARG A 120 -9.68 12.58 -0.94
N GLU A 121 -10.41 13.37 -1.72
CA GLU A 121 -11.86 13.41 -1.65
C GLU A 121 -12.47 12.04 -1.97
N LEU A 122 -12.03 11.39 -3.05
CA LEU A 122 -12.43 10.02 -3.39
C LEU A 122 -12.14 9.04 -2.24
N MET A 123 -10.93 9.08 -1.65
CA MET A 123 -10.58 8.26 -0.50
C MET A 123 -11.56 8.44 0.65
N GLY A 124 -12.01 9.68 0.90
CA GLY A 124 -13.00 9.99 1.91
C GLY A 124 -14.33 9.26 1.69
N TYR A 125 -14.81 9.16 0.46
CA TYR A 125 -16.01 8.36 0.11
C TYR A 125 -15.74 6.86 0.25
N ALA A 126 -14.63 6.38 -0.30
CA ALA A 126 -14.27 4.96 -0.27
C ALA A 126 -14.18 4.41 1.17
N PHE A 127 -13.49 5.11 2.07
CA PHE A 127 -13.34 4.67 3.47
C PHE A 127 -14.61 4.79 4.32
N ARG A 128 -15.59 5.56 3.87
CA ARG A 128 -16.91 5.61 4.51
C ARG A 128 -17.94 4.69 3.83
N TYR A 129 -17.50 3.92 2.81
CA TYR A 129 -18.40 3.05 2.01
C TYR A 129 -19.57 3.82 1.39
N GLN A 130 -19.32 5.06 0.97
CA GLN A 130 -20.33 5.94 0.38
C GLN A 130 -20.19 6.01 -1.13
N SER A 131 -21.31 6.23 -1.82
CA SER A 131 -21.31 6.47 -3.26
C SER A 131 -20.51 7.72 -3.60
N ILE A 132 -19.56 7.60 -4.52
CA ILE A 132 -18.77 8.73 -5.02
C ILE A 132 -19.69 9.59 -5.89
N PRO A 133 -19.78 10.92 -5.68
CA PRO A 133 -20.60 11.81 -6.53
C PRO A 133 -20.19 11.70 -8.00
N LYS A 134 -21.18 11.72 -8.90
CA LYS A 134 -20.93 11.59 -10.34
C LYS A 134 -19.92 12.63 -10.85
N ALA A 135 -20.02 13.86 -10.41
CA ALA A 135 -19.11 14.93 -10.81
C ALA A 135 -17.64 14.62 -10.45
N LEU A 136 -17.39 14.02 -9.29
CA LEU A 136 -16.05 13.60 -8.88
C LEU A 136 -15.59 12.40 -9.70
N GLN A 137 -16.45 11.42 -9.96
CA GLN A 137 -16.13 10.30 -10.86
C GLN A 137 -15.73 10.79 -12.25
N ASP A 138 -16.52 11.71 -12.84
CA ASP A 138 -16.25 12.26 -14.17
C ASP A 138 -14.88 12.99 -14.22
N GLN A 139 -14.53 13.74 -13.18
CA GLN A 139 -13.25 14.41 -13.07
C GLN A 139 -12.06 13.42 -12.95
N ILE A 140 -12.22 12.38 -12.16
CA ILE A 140 -11.20 11.31 -12.00
C ILE A 140 -11.05 10.54 -13.31
N ILE A 141 -12.15 10.19 -13.98
CA ILE A 141 -12.12 9.50 -15.27
C ILE A 141 -11.44 10.36 -16.35
N ALA A 142 -11.73 11.65 -16.36
CA ALA A 142 -11.11 12.56 -17.33
C ALA A 142 -9.57 12.64 -17.15
N GLU A 143 -9.07 12.45 -15.94
CA GLU A 143 -7.65 12.55 -15.62
C GLU A 143 -6.92 11.20 -15.69
N PHE A 144 -7.54 10.13 -15.18
CA PHE A 144 -6.88 8.82 -15.01
C PHE A 144 -7.56 7.68 -15.77
N GLY A 145 -8.64 7.95 -16.50
CA GLY A 145 -9.44 6.90 -17.15
C GLY A 145 -10.32 6.11 -16.17
N VAL A 146 -11.15 5.23 -16.73
CA VAL A 146 -12.02 4.33 -15.95
C VAL A 146 -11.16 3.35 -15.11
N ASP A 147 -10.07 2.88 -15.68
CA ASP A 147 -9.13 1.97 -15.02
C ASP A 147 -8.51 2.64 -13.78
N GLY A 148 -8.09 3.91 -13.91
CA GLY A 148 -7.55 4.68 -12.80
C GLY A 148 -8.58 4.91 -11.68
N LEU A 149 -9.85 5.17 -12.02
CA LEU A 149 -10.92 5.25 -11.02
C LEU A 149 -11.09 3.93 -10.25
N LEU A 150 -11.12 2.79 -10.96
CA LEU A 150 -11.22 1.47 -10.35
C LEU A 150 -9.99 1.18 -9.48
N GLU A 151 -8.79 1.50 -9.97
CA GLU A 151 -7.56 1.33 -9.20
C GLU A 151 -7.56 2.14 -7.91
N LEU A 152 -7.97 3.42 -7.95
CA LEU A 152 -8.04 4.27 -6.74
C LEU A 152 -8.94 3.66 -5.68
N VAL A 153 -10.14 3.21 -6.05
CA VAL A 153 -11.10 2.64 -5.10
C VAL A 153 -10.60 1.31 -4.54
N THR A 154 -10.15 0.41 -5.42
CA THR A 154 -9.70 -0.93 -5.01
C THR A 154 -8.38 -0.89 -4.23
N LEU A 155 -7.51 0.08 -4.52
CA LEU A 155 -6.27 0.34 -3.77
C LEU A 155 -6.57 0.78 -2.33
N CYS A 156 -7.62 1.56 -2.08
CA CYS A 156 -8.09 1.87 -0.72
C CYS A 156 -8.41 0.59 0.05
N GLY A 157 -9.14 -0.36 -0.57
CA GLY A 157 -9.46 -1.66 0.03
C GLY A 157 -8.22 -2.51 0.28
N TYR A 158 -7.30 -2.55 -0.69
CA TYR A 158 -6.05 -3.29 -0.56
C TYR A 158 -5.20 -2.80 0.63
N TYR A 159 -4.99 -1.48 0.74
CA TYR A 159 -4.20 -0.94 1.86
C TYR A 159 -4.94 -1.04 3.20
N THR A 160 -6.27 -1.04 3.21
CA THR A 160 -7.05 -1.36 4.42
C THR A 160 -6.73 -2.78 4.89
N MET A 161 -6.73 -3.77 3.99
CA MET A 161 -6.35 -5.15 4.30
C MET A 161 -4.90 -5.24 4.80
N ILE A 162 -3.94 -4.63 4.10
CA ILE A 162 -2.53 -4.63 4.51
C ILE A 162 -2.34 -3.94 5.87
N GLY A 163 -3.05 -2.84 6.10
CA GLY A 163 -3.03 -2.14 7.38
C GLY A 163 -3.55 -2.98 8.54
N MET A 164 -4.64 -3.72 8.31
CA MET A 164 -5.17 -4.68 9.29
C MET A 164 -4.14 -5.77 9.60
N ILE A 165 -3.47 -6.33 8.59
CA ILE A 165 -2.42 -7.34 8.77
C ILE A 165 -1.28 -6.78 9.61
N ASN A 166 -0.79 -5.58 9.29
CA ASN A 166 0.29 -4.96 10.03
C ASN A 166 -0.06 -4.69 11.50
N ASN A 167 -1.24 -4.16 11.76
CA ASN A 167 -1.64 -3.77 13.13
C ASN A 167 -2.16 -4.95 13.94
N CYS A 168 -3.01 -5.83 13.36
CA CYS A 168 -3.56 -6.96 14.10
C CYS A 168 -2.51 -7.99 14.50
N PHE A 169 -1.44 -8.10 13.72
CA PHE A 169 -0.36 -9.05 13.97
C PHE A 169 0.94 -8.39 14.47
N ASP A 170 0.89 -7.09 14.77
CA ASP A 170 2.05 -6.34 15.28
C ASP A 170 3.32 -6.57 14.46
N VAL A 171 3.19 -6.41 13.13
CA VAL A 171 4.29 -6.66 12.18
C VAL A 171 5.44 -5.68 12.45
N PRO A 172 6.65 -6.18 12.76
CA PRO A 172 7.76 -5.31 13.12
C PRO A 172 8.25 -4.48 11.93
N MET A 173 8.71 -3.26 12.22
CA MET A 173 9.35 -2.39 11.22
C MET A 173 10.56 -3.09 10.61
N PRO A 174 10.81 -2.95 9.28
CA PRO A 174 11.91 -3.62 8.60
C PRO A 174 13.31 -3.35 9.18
N ASN A 175 13.48 -2.21 9.85
CA ASN A 175 14.74 -1.74 10.42
C ASN A 175 14.69 -1.57 11.94
N ALA A 176 13.70 -2.13 12.62
CA ALA A 176 13.74 -2.20 14.08
C ALA A 176 14.85 -3.17 14.47
N SER A 177 15.95 -2.65 15.02
CA SER A 177 16.98 -3.49 15.65
C SER A 177 16.29 -4.40 16.66
N PRO A 178 16.64 -5.70 16.72
CA PRO A 178 16.14 -6.55 17.78
C PRO A 178 16.56 -5.93 19.11
N GLY A 179 15.58 -5.51 19.91
CA GLY A 179 15.79 -5.07 21.29
C GLY A 179 16.17 -6.24 22.19
#